data_a2109ed98d8c24b2f129288fe8c62e46
#
_entry.id   a2109ed98d8c24b2f129288fe8c62e46
#
_cell.length_a   1.000
_cell.length_b   1.000
_cell.length_c   1.000
_cell.angle_alpha   90.00
_cell.angle_beta   90.00
_cell.angle_gamma   90.00
#
_symmetry.space_group_name_H-M   'P 1'
#
loop_
_entity.id
_entity.type
_entity.pdbx_description
1 polymer ?
#
loop_
_entity_poly.entity_id
_entity_poly.type
_entity_poly.pdbx_seq_one_letter_code
_entity_poly.pdbx_strand_id
1 'polypeptide(L)'
;DDTLKKLSDLITVQIEPSPQDIIDISLKLVEGKYVIALNVPKGPSSIYCIRKYGYSTTGCLMRIGSTNREMTTTQIRVRYEKTFADNEKMLVIPSRYGDISFRTLKVYYSEKGFHLDDDSFEVNMNLRTDSGRYNLLAELLSDRNDIPLIFVKFRGLDKSSISERNDYGHTCILLAYEKIKNRLISENICTTDTTVRPRKDTYLYDMDCVDEAVINALVHNDWTQTEPLFSMFEDRIEIFSHGGLPNGLTKELFFEGVSKPRNTTLMRIFMNMEVTEHTGHGIPTIVKRYGKEAFDIGEDYIKCTIPFNKEVMDNRPQPQTTVVLNNAEDITKTEKGILGLLVSNNEETADSMAEHLSVTKRTIERALKTLQDKGYIRRVGSKRAGSWLVIK
;
A
#
# COMPACT_ATOMS: atom_id res chain seq x y z
N ASP A 1 -2.16 -37.86 35.61
CA ASP A 1 -2.92 -36.55 35.74
C ASP A 1 -2.13 -35.48 36.51
N ASP A 2 -1.52 -35.84 37.66
CA ASP A 2 -0.81 -34.88 38.51
C ASP A 2 0.42 -34.26 37.81
N THR A 3 1.15 -35.04 37.01
CA THR A 3 2.31 -34.56 36.26
C THR A 3 1.90 -33.59 35.12
N LEU A 4 0.81 -33.89 34.42
CA LEU A 4 0.23 -33.00 33.39
C LEU A 4 -0.18 -31.67 34.00
N LYS A 5 -0.89 -31.69 35.11
CA LYS A 5 -1.32 -30.50 35.84
C LYS A 5 -0.13 -29.65 36.29
N LYS A 6 0.87 -30.25 36.92
CA LYS A 6 2.11 -29.57 37.34
C LYS A 6 2.85 -28.93 36.17
N LEU A 7 2.91 -29.61 35.02
CA LEU A 7 3.56 -29.08 33.81
C LEU A 7 2.76 -27.90 33.23
N SER A 8 1.42 -28.01 33.16
CA SER A 8 0.54 -26.92 32.72
C SER A 8 0.68 -25.70 33.64
N ASP A 9 0.62 -25.88 34.94
CA ASP A 9 0.77 -24.79 35.92
C ASP A 9 2.16 -24.14 35.81
N LEU A 10 3.22 -24.93 35.61
CA LEU A 10 4.58 -24.40 35.44
C LEU A 10 4.69 -23.54 34.18
N ILE A 11 4.13 -23.98 33.05
CA ILE A 11 4.18 -23.25 31.78
C ILE A 11 3.34 -21.97 31.85
N THR A 12 2.13 -22.04 32.38
CA THR A 12 1.20 -20.91 32.39
C THR A 12 1.56 -19.83 33.42
N VAL A 13 2.11 -20.25 34.58
CA VAL A 13 2.41 -19.35 35.70
C VAL A 13 3.85 -18.83 35.68
N GLN A 14 4.81 -19.64 35.23
CA GLN A 14 6.24 -19.29 35.32
C GLN A 14 6.80 -18.60 34.09
N ILE A 15 6.07 -18.55 32.97
CA ILE A 15 6.52 -17.92 31.74
C ILE A 15 5.71 -16.62 31.49
N GLU A 16 6.38 -15.57 31.06
CA GLU A 16 5.78 -14.30 30.76
C GLU A 16 6.25 -13.80 29.37
N PRO A 17 5.33 -13.32 28.48
CA PRO A 17 3.87 -13.45 28.60
C PRO A 17 3.43 -14.91 28.65
N SER A 18 2.26 -15.20 29.25
CA SER A 18 1.77 -16.58 29.39
C SER A 18 1.54 -17.23 28.02
N PRO A 19 2.12 -18.39 27.75
CA PRO A 19 1.95 -19.08 26.48
C PRO A 19 0.75 -20.06 26.45
N GLN A 20 -0.22 -19.92 27.37
CA GLN A 20 -1.33 -20.86 27.55
C GLN A 20 -2.15 -21.12 26.28
N ASP A 21 -2.33 -20.06 25.43
CA ASP A 21 -3.18 -20.14 24.24
C ASP A 21 -2.46 -20.73 23.01
N ILE A 22 -1.15 -21.02 23.15
CA ILE A 22 -0.32 -21.48 22.02
C ILE A 22 0.34 -22.83 22.26
N ILE A 23 0.45 -23.27 23.51
CA ILE A 23 1.07 -24.55 23.83
C ILE A 23 0.01 -25.62 24.03
N ASP A 24 0.14 -26.72 23.29
CA ASP A 24 -0.70 -27.89 23.44
C ASP A 24 0.06 -28.99 24.22
N ILE A 25 -0.58 -29.51 25.29
CA ILE A 25 -0.05 -30.55 26.13
C ILE A 25 -1.00 -31.75 26.06
N SER A 26 -0.53 -32.85 25.51
CA SER A 26 -1.33 -34.07 25.35
C SER A 26 -0.63 -35.31 25.87
N LEU A 27 -1.41 -36.30 26.32
CA LEU A 27 -0.93 -37.60 26.71
C LEU A 27 -1.05 -38.58 25.54
N LYS A 28 0.04 -39.19 25.13
CA LYS A 28 0.07 -40.16 24.03
C LYS A 28 0.54 -41.51 24.51
N LEU A 29 -0.03 -42.60 23.98
CA LEU A 29 0.43 -43.95 24.22
C LEU A 29 1.40 -44.32 23.08
N VAL A 30 2.66 -44.55 23.43
CA VAL A 30 3.72 -44.95 22.50
C VAL A 30 4.36 -46.23 23.02
N GLU A 31 4.33 -47.30 22.26
CA GLU A 31 4.90 -48.61 22.61
C GLU A 31 4.45 -49.13 24.02
N GLY A 32 3.16 -48.94 24.34
CA GLY A 32 2.58 -49.38 25.61
C GLY A 32 2.93 -48.50 26.83
N LYS A 33 3.63 -47.37 26.62
CA LYS A 33 3.97 -46.41 27.69
C LYS A 33 3.28 -45.06 27.43
N TYR A 34 2.79 -44.45 28.49
CA TYR A 34 2.28 -43.09 28.41
C TYR A 34 3.41 -42.07 28.36
N VAL A 35 3.40 -41.24 27.34
CA VAL A 35 4.34 -40.11 27.18
C VAL A 35 3.56 -38.79 27.08
N ILE A 36 4.12 -37.75 27.71
CA ILE A 36 3.57 -36.40 27.58
C ILE A 36 4.17 -35.78 26.31
N ALA A 37 3.30 -35.41 25.37
CA ALA A 37 3.69 -34.68 24.19
C ALA A 37 3.40 -33.19 24.41
N LEU A 38 4.43 -32.37 24.26
CA LEU A 38 4.35 -30.91 24.32
C LEU A 38 4.60 -30.35 22.94
N ASN A 39 3.57 -29.72 22.34
CA ASN A 39 3.70 -29.02 21.08
C ASN A 39 3.89 -27.53 21.37
N VAL A 40 5.01 -26.96 20.94
CA VAL A 40 5.38 -25.55 21.17
C VAL A 40 5.56 -24.87 19.82
N PRO A 41 4.48 -24.34 19.22
CA PRO A 41 4.57 -23.57 18.00
C PRO A 41 5.23 -22.20 18.24
N LYS A 42 5.50 -21.47 17.16
CA LYS A 42 6.00 -20.10 17.26
C LYS A 42 4.91 -19.24 17.91
N GLY A 43 5.21 -18.64 19.04
CA GLY A 43 4.31 -17.74 19.75
C GLY A 43 4.26 -16.33 19.13
N PRO A 44 3.24 -15.54 19.49
CA PRO A 44 3.05 -14.18 19.01
C PRO A 44 4.10 -13.19 19.55
N SER A 45 4.65 -13.47 20.74
CA SER A 45 5.68 -12.60 21.33
C SER A 45 7.06 -12.90 20.75
N SER A 46 7.84 -11.87 20.45
CA SER A 46 9.24 -12.01 20.02
C SER A 46 10.16 -12.42 21.16
N ILE A 47 9.72 -12.27 22.42
CA ILE A 47 10.47 -12.60 23.61
C ILE A 47 9.55 -13.18 24.71
N TYR A 48 10.04 -14.20 25.36
CA TYR A 48 9.45 -14.80 26.55
C TYR A 48 10.52 -14.86 27.63
N CYS A 49 10.11 -14.72 28.88
CA CYS A 49 11.04 -14.85 30.01
C CYS A 49 10.48 -15.74 31.11
N ILE A 50 11.38 -16.29 31.93
CA ILE A 50 11.01 -16.92 33.20
C ILE A 50 10.59 -15.80 34.15
N ARG A 51 9.33 -15.77 34.57
CA ARG A 51 8.73 -14.69 35.37
C ARG A 51 9.58 -14.28 36.57
N LYS A 52 10.14 -15.26 37.26
CA LYS A 52 11.01 -15.05 38.44
C LYS A 52 12.21 -14.16 38.13
N TYR A 53 12.76 -14.22 36.92
CA TYR A 53 13.98 -13.52 36.53
C TYR A 53 13.71 -12.33 35.60
N GLY A 54 12.46 -12.20 35.12
CA GLY A 54 12.04 -11.13 34.19
C GLY A 54 12.85 -11.14 32.90
N TYR A 55 12.84 -9.97 32.19
CA TYR A 55 13.57 -9.80 30.94
C TYR A 55 15.07 -9.56 31.18
N SER A 56 15.72 -10.51 31.80
CA SER A 56 17.18 -10.56 32.09
C SER A 56 17.88 -11.64 31.26
N THR A 57 19.20 -11.64 31.24
CA THR A 57 19.96 -12.70 30.55
C THR A 57 19.66 -14.11 31.14
N THR A 58 19.45 -14.18 32.43
CA THR A 58 19.09 -15.43 33.13
C THR A 58 17.62 -15.84 32.88
N GLY A 59 16.75 -14.86 32.64
CA GLY A 59 15.32 -15.07 32.40
C GLY A 59 14.97 -15.35 30.93
N CYS A 60 15.76 -14.87 30.00
CA CYS A 60 15.49 -14.98 28.57
C CYS A 60 16.46 -15.96 27.90
N LEU A 61 15.90 -17.09 27.45
CA LEU A 61 16.66 -18.15 26.81
C LEU A 61 16.32 -18.29 25.35
N MET A 62 17.27 -18.66 24.53
CA MET A 62 17.09 -18.98 23.12
C MET A 62 17.60 -20.39 22.81
N ARG A 63 16.94 -21.05 21.86
CA ARG A 63 17.37 -22.37 21.35
C ARG A 63 18.39 -22.16 20.22
N ILE A 64 19.55 -22.80 20.38
CA ILE A 64 20.57 -22.88 19.33
C ILE A 64 20.90 -24.34 19.12
N GLY A 65 20.42 -24.90 18.02
CA GLY A 65 20.51 -26.33 17.75
C GLY A 65 19.83 -27.15 18.86
N SER A 66 20.59 -28.01 19.55
CA SER A 66 20.09 -28.85 20.62
C SER A 66 20.22 -28.23 22.04
N THR A 67 20.80 -27.03 22.17
CA THR A 67 21.08 -26.39 23.47
C THR A 67 20.29 -25.12 23.70
N ASN A 68 19.96 -24.87 24.98
CA ASN A 68 19.43 -23.56 25.39
C ASN A 68 20.60 -22.66 25.80
N ARG A 69 20.55 -21.41 25.35
CA ARG A 69 21.56 -20.39 25.69
C ARG A 69 20.86 -19.15 26.23
N GLU A 70 21.52 -18.47 27.14
CA GLU A 70 21.09 -17.15 27.61
C GLU A 70 21.18 -16.13 26.47
N MET A 71 20.17 -15.27 26.36
CA MET A 71 20.22 -14.14 25.44
C MET A 71 21.15 -13.05 26.00
N THR A 72 21.87 -12.38 25.11
CA THR A 72 22.61 -11.16 25.46
C THR A 72 21.65 -10.01 25.76
N THR A 73 22.08 -9.03 26.54
CA THR A 73 21.30 -7.82 26.82
C THR A 73 20.84 -7.11 25.55
N THR A 74 21.68 -7.07 24.53
CA THR A 74 21.32 -6.49 23.23
C THR A 74 20.21 -7.29 22.53
N GLN A 75 20.29 -8.62 22.52
CA GLN A 75 19.24 -9.48 21.94
C GLN A 75 17.91 -9.35 22.68
N ILE A 76 17.96 -9.25 24.02
CA ILE A 76 16.78 -9.02 24.85
C ILE A 76 16.15 -7.69 24.49
N ARG A 77 16.95 -6.59 24.46
CA ARG A 77 16.46 -5.26 24.14
C ARG A 77 15.79 -5.21 22.76
N VAL A 78 16.45 -5.70 21.73
CA VAL A 78 15.89 -5.72 20.35
C VAL A 78 14.58 -6.50 20.29
N ARG A 79 14.50 -7.67 20.94
CA ARG A 79 13.28 -8.48 20.95
C ARG A 79 12.18 -7.89 21.83
N TYR A 80 12.55 -7.27 22.95
CA TYR A 80 11.62 -6.55 23.83
C TYR A 80 11.01 -5.37 23.09
N GLU A 81 11.84 -4.54 22.46
CA GLU A 81 11.41 -3.43 21.62
C GLU A 81 10.48 -3.92 20.48
N LYS A 82 10.82 -5.03 19.83
CA LYS A 82 9.97 -5.63 18.79
C LYS A 82 8.63 -6.14 19.33
N THR A 83 8.58 -6.66 20.56
CA THR A 83 7.36 -7.19 21.18
C THR A 83 6.41 -6.08 21.64
N PHE A 84 6.95 -5.04 22.27
CA PHE A 84 6.15 -4.01 22.94
C PHE A 84 6.06 -2.68 22.15
N ALA A 85 6.89 -2.50 21.13
CA ALA A 85 6.97 -1.27 20.37
C ALA A 85 6.24 -1.31 19.01
N ASP A 86 5.59 -2.42 18.62
CA ASP A 86 4.90 -2.49 17.33
C ASP A 86 3.60 -1.67 17.28
N ASN A 87 3.04 -1.35 18.44
CA ASN A 87 1.88 -0.49 18.53
C ASN A 87 2.34 0.93 18.95
N GLU A 88 2.02 1.93 18.11
CA GLU A 88 2.18 3.35 18.45
C GLU A 88 3.61 3.91 18.45
N LYS A 89 4.55 3.30 17.72
CA LYS A 89 5.92 3.86 17.53
C LYS A 89 5.87 5.33 17.12
N MET A 90 4.90 5.72 16.31
CA MET A 90 4.75 7.11 15.86
C MET A 90 4.43 8.10 16.97
N LEU A 91 3.92 7.65 18.13
CA LEU A 91 3.61 8.53 19.27
C LEU A 91 4.87 8.91 20.06
N VAL A 92 5.91 8.08 20.04
CA VAL A 92 7.15 8.33 20.79
C VAL A 92 8.24 9.00 19.95
N ILE A 93 8.12 8.96 18.61
CA ILE A 93 9.09 9.62 17.72
C ILE A 93 8.75 11.12 17.64
N PRO A 94 9.68 12.00 18.03
CA PRO A 94 9.42 13.43 17.94
C PRO A 94 9.39 13.88 16.47
N SER A 95 8.42 14.75 16.17
CA SER A 95 8.36 15.49 14.91
C SER A 95 9.61 16.34 14.72
N ARG A 96 9.96 16.58 13.47
CA ARG A 96 11.01 17.53 13.08
C ARG A 96 10.59 18.99 13.33
N TYR A 97 9.28 19.24 13.42
CA TYR A 97 8.69 20.57 13.55
C TYR A 97 8.34 20.90 14.99
N GLY A 98 8.71 22.09 15.42
CA GLY A 98 8.34 22.64 16.73
C GLY A 98 7.02 23.40 16.72
N ASP A 99 6.62 23.91 15.55
CA ASP A 99 5.37 24.64 15.33
C ASP A 99 4.55 23.94 14.26
N ILE A 100 3.38 23.44 14.63
CA ILE A 100 2.49 22.63 13.78
C ILE A 100 1.08 23.21 13.86
N SER A 101 0.40 23.33 12.72
CA SER A 101 -1.00 23.73 12.65
C SER A 101 -1.89 22.58 12.17
N PHE A 102 -3.14 22.56 12.65
CA PHE A 102 -4.11 21.49 12.41
C PHE A 102 -5.44 22.01 11.86
N ARG A 103 -5.42 23.07 11.05
CA ARG A 103 -6.64 23.68 10.49
C ARG A 103 -7.44 22.70 9.65
N THR A 104 -6.76 21.98 8.78
CA THR A 104 -7.37 20.94 7.92
C THR A 104 -8.04 19.87 8.77
N LEU A 105 -7.34 19.33 9.77
CA LEU A 105 -7.91 18.33 10.69
C LEU A 105 -9.18 18.85 11.39
N LYS A 106 -9.16 20.08 11.89
CA LYS A 106 -10.30 20.71 12.57
C LYS A 106 -11.49 20.89 11.64
N VAL A 107 -11.27 21.24 10.35
CA VAL A 107 -12.32 21.33 9.33
C VAL A 107 -12.99 19.96 9.15
N TYR A 108 -12.20 18.90 8.93
CA TYR A 108 -12.75 17.55 8.78
C TYR A 108 -13.59 17.10 9.97
N TYR A 109 -13.11 17.35 11.19
CA TYR A 109 -13.87 17.03 12.41
C TYR A 109 -15.16 17.85 12.51
N SER A 110 -15.11 19.13 12.18
CA SER A 110 -16.29 20.01 12.19
C SER A 110 -17.32 19.58 11.17
N GLU A 111 -16.93 19.15 9.98
CA GLU A 111 -17.85 18.63 8.94
C GLU A 111 -18.60 17.36 9.40
N LYS A 112 -17.99 16.56 10.27
CA LYS A 112 -18.60 15.39 10.91
C LYS A 112 -19.37 15.71 12.19
N GLY A 113 -19.51 16.99 12.53
CA GLY A 113 -20.21 17.43 13.73
C GLY A 113 -19.41 17.27 15.03
N PHE A 114 -18.12 16.98 14.96
CA PHE A 114 -17.23 16.93 16.12
C PHE A 114 -16.57 18.28 16.36
N HIS A 115 -16.52 18.70 17.60
CA HIS A 115 -15.75 19.89 17.99
C HIS A 115 -14.42 19.46 18.63
N LEU A 116 -13.31 19.93 18.09
CA LEU A 116 -11.99 19.77 18.70
C LEU A 116 -11.69 21.00 19.53
N ASP A 117 -11.75 20.83 20.83
CA ASP A 117 -11.42 21.88 21.81
C ASP A 117 -9.92 22.21 21.72
N ASP A 118 -9.61 23.49 21.50
CA ASP A 118 -8.24 23.97 21.26
C ASP A 118 -7.27 23.66 22.41
N ASP A 119 -7.77 23.58 23.65
CA ASP A 119 -6.94 23.36 24.83
C ASP A 119 -6.64 21.88 25.09
N SER A 120 -7.49 20.96 24.61
CA SER A 120 -7.44 19.54 24.99
C SER A 120 -7.26 18.56 23.83
N PHE A 121 -7.52 18.96 22.56
CA PHE A 121 -7.53 17.99 21.46
C PHE A 121 -6.16 17.34 21.23
N GLU A 122 -5.07 18.09 21.39
CA GLU A 122 -3.71 17.57 21.21
C GLU A 122 -3.40 16.44 22.21
N VAL A 123 -3.85 16.59 23.46
CA VAL A 123 -3.73 15.56 24.50
C VAL A 123 -4.62 14.38 24.19
N ASN A 124 -5.89 14.63 23.83
CA ASN A 124 -6.88 13.59 23.53
C ASN A 124 -6.49 12.76 22.32
N MET A 125 -5.73 13.31 21.40
CA MET A 125 -5.21 12.63 20.20
C MET A 125 -3.78 12.10 20.36
N ASN A 126 -3.16 12.25 21.54
CA ASN A 126 -1.79 11.83 21.79
C ASN A 126 -0.79 12.44 20.79
N LEU A 127 -0.91 13.74 20.49
CA LEU A 127 -0.06 14.40 19.49
C LEU A 127 1.31 14.83 20.01
N ARG A 128 1.58 14.63 21.31
CA ARG A 128 2.85 14.99 21.95
C ARG A 128 3.52 13.78 22.57
N THR A 129 4.84 13.76 22.51
CA THR A 129 5.69 12.82 23.24
C THR A 129 5.70 13.16 24.74
N ASP A 130 6.21 12.27 25.58
CA ASP A 130 6.40 12.51 27.04
C ASP A 130 7.25 13.74 27.33
N SER A 131 8.14 14.12 26.42
CA SER A 131 8.94 15.34 26.51
C SER A 131 8.20 16.63 26.11
N GLY A 132 6.91 16.54 25.75
CA GLY A 132 6.07 17.67 25.34
C GLY A 132 6.25 18.13 23.89
N ARG A 133 7.15 17.50 23.10
CA ARG A 133 7.31 17.79 21.67
C ARG A 133 6.22 17.15 20.87
N TYR A 134 5.83 17.75 19.73
CA TYR A 134 4.99 17.07 18.75
C TYR A 134 5.65 15.77 18.29
N ASN A 135 4.84 14.76 18.02
CA ASN A 135 5.29 13.45 17.56
C ASN A 135 5.02 13.24 16.05
N LEU A 136 5.40 12.07 15.51
CA LEU A 136 5.22 11.75 14.09
C LEU A 136 3.74 11.70 13.69
N LEU A 137 2.82 11.31 14.59
CA LEU A 137 1.38 11.37 14.33
C LEU A 137 0.92 12.82 14.14
N ALA A 138 1.38 13.74 14.98
CA ALA A 138 1.10 15.16 14.82
C ALA A 138 1.61 15.69 13.47
N GLU A 139 2.80 15.27 13.06
CA GLU A 139 3.36 15.62 11.75
C GLU A 139 2.49 15.14 10.61
N LEU A 140 2.01 13.88 10.62
CA LEU A 140 1.09 13.31 9.62
C LEU A 140 -0.26 14.05 9.55
N LEU A 141 -0.75 14.54 10.67
CA LEU A 141 -2.03 15.25 10.75
C LEU A 141 -1.92 16.74 10.48
N SER A 142 -0.71 17.29 10.38
CA SER A 142 -0.46 18.71 10.22
C SER A 142 -0.86 19.24 8.84
N ASP A 143 -1.12 20.54 8.77
CA ASP A 143 -1.46 21.21 7.52
C ASP A 143 -0.29 21.20 6.50
N ARG A 144 0.96 21.14 7.00
CA ARG A 144 2.19 21.11 6.20
C ARG A 144 3.22 20.23 6.87
N ASN A 145 3.77 19.28 6.12
CA ASN A 145 4.82 18.36 6.57
C ASN A 145 5.72 17.97 5.39
N ASP A 146 6.79 17.22 5.67
CA ASP A 146 7.72 16.73 4.64
C ASP A 146 7.43 15.26 4.24
N ILE A 147 6.27 14.72 4.59
CA ILE A 147 5.91 13.34 4.29
C ILE A 147 5.27 13.29 2.90
N PRO A 148 5.94 12.69 1.91
CA PRO A 148 5.36 12.53 0.58
C PRO A 148 4.31 11.41 0.59
N LEU A 149 3.42 11.43 -0.38
CA LEU A 149 2.47 10.35 -0.63
C LEU A 149 2.36 10.13 -2.15
N ILE A 150 3.15 9.20 -2.64
CA ILE A 150 3.46 9.08 -4.05
C ILE A 150 2.49 8.13 -4.75
N PHE A 151 1.87 8.62 -5.82
CA PHE A 151 1.16 7.83 -6.81
C PHE A 151 1.97 7.80 -8.11
N VAL A 152 2.29 6.60 -8.59
CA VAL A 152 3.05 6.41 -9.83
C VAL A 152 2.22 5.62 -10.83
N LYS A 153 2.13 6.10 -12.07
CA LYS A 153 1.55 5.36 -13.19
C LYS A 153 2.67 4.91 -14.13
N PHE A 154 2.73 3.62 -14.39
CA PHE A 154 3.71 3.00 -15.27
C PHE A 154 3.12 2.72 -16.65
N ARG A 155 3.97 2.72 -17.68
CA ARG A 155 3.65 2.19 -19.00
C ARG A 155 4.02 0.71 -19.01
N GLY A 156 3.08 -0.14 -19.42
CA GLY A 156 3.30 -1.59 -19.46
C GLY A 156 3.07 -2.27 -18.10
N LEU A 157 3.68 -3.43 -17.96
CA LEU A 157 3.43 -4.35 -16.86
C LEU A 157 4.50 -4.31 -15.76
N ASP A 158 5.54 -3.51 -15.94
CA ASP A 158 6.66 -3.40 -15.01
C ASP A 158 7.00 -1.93 -14.67
N LYS A 159 8.00 -1.74 -13.83
CA LYS A 159 8.41 -0.43 -13.33
C LYS A 159 9.47 0.27 -14.23
N SER A 160 9.71 -0.22 -15.44
CA SER A 160 10.77 0.29 -16.31
C SER A 160 10.46 1.66 -16.91
N SER A 161 9.18 2.01 -17.10
CA SER A 161 8.77 3.26 -17.73
C SER A 161 7.64 3.94 -16.95
N ILE A 162 7.94 5.11 -16.42
CA ILE A 162 6.97 5.95 -15.69
C ILE A 162 6.25 6.84 -16.71
N SER A 163 4.91 6.83 -16.72
CA SER A 163 4.09 7.77 -17.48
C SER A 163 3.67 8.99 -16.67
N GLU A 164 3.54 8.83 -15.35
CA GLU A 164 3.10 9.89 -14.45
C GLU A 164 3.59 9.62 -13.03
N ARG A 165 3.99 10.68 -12.32
CA ARG A 165 4.34 10.63 -10.90
C ARG A 165 3.77 11.86 -10.21
N ASN A 166 2.85 11.63 -9.28
CA ASN A 166 2.22 12.68 -8.48
C ASN A 166 2.54 12.49 -7.01
N ASP A 167 2.75 13.58 -6.32
CA ASP A 167 2.89 13.62 -4.88
C ASP A 167 1.67 14.32 -4.29
N TYR A 168 0.90 13.57 -3.51
CA TYR A 168 -0.29 14.05 -2.82
C TYR A 168 -0.05 14.32 -1.33
N GLY A 169 1.17 14.09 -0.85
CA GLY A 169 1.59 14.33 0.51
C GLY A 169 1.79 15.78 0.89
N HIS A 170 2.70 16.04 1.82
CA HIS A 170 3.07 17.36 2.36
C HIS A 170 1.90 18.13 2.98
N THR A 171 0.86 17.43 3.40
CA THR A 171 -0.38 17.96 3.97
C THR A 171 -1.00 16.96 4.95
N CYS A 172 -2.08 17.35 5.62
CA CYS A 172 -2.82 16.44 6.48
C CYS A 172 -3.16 15.14 5.75
N ILE A 173 -2.90 14.00 6.40
CA ILE A 173 -3.07 12.66 5.81
C ILE A 173 -4.51 12.41 5.31
N LEU A 174 -5.52 13.01 5.94
CA LEU A 174 -6.92 12.91 5.50
C LEU A 174 -7.12 13.55 4.13
N LEU A 175 -6.56 14.75 3.92
CA LEU A 175 -6.60 15.43 2.64
C LEU A 175 -5.77 14.69 1.58
N ALA A 176 -4.62 14.15 1.96
CA ALA A 176 -3.78 13.33 1.07
C ALA A 176 -4.51 12.06 0.62
N TYR A 177 -5.20 11.38 1.55
CA TYR A 177 -6.07 10.25 1.27
C TYR A 177 -7.15 10.61 0.24
N GLU A 178 -7.89 11.70 0.45
CA GLU A 178 -8.94 12.11 -0.48
C GLU A 178 -8.41 12.39 -1.89
N LYS A 179 -7.25 13.04 -1.99
CA LYS A 179 -6.61 13.29 -3.29
C LYS A 179 -6.27 11.98 -4.01
N ILE A 180 -5.73 10.97 -3.31
CA ILE A 180 -5.45 9.64 -3.87
C ILE A 180 -6.75 8.95 -4.27
N LYS A 181 -7.77 8.95 -3.41
CA LYS A 181 -9.08 8.38 -3.70
C LYS A 181 -9.70 9.00 -4.95
N ASN A 182 -9.71 10.32 -5.05
CA ASN A 182 -10.24 11.03 -6.21
C ASN A 182 -9.45 10.71 -7.48
N ARG A 183 -8.13 10.55 -7.37
CA ARG A 183 -7.29 10.09 -8.49
C ARG A 183 -7.70 8.70 -8.93
N LEU A 184 -7.85 7.76 -8.03
CA LEU A 184 -8.27 6.39 -8.33
C LEU A 184 -9.68 6.35 -8.91
N ILE A 185 -10.62 7.15 -8.42
CA ILE A 185 -11.96 7.28 -9.02
C ILE A 185 -11.84 7.76 -10.47
N SER A 186 -11.00 8.73 -10.76
CA SER A 186 -10.83 9.29 -12.12
C SER A 186 -10.20 8.30 -13.11
N GLU A 187 -9.42 7.35 -12.64
CA GLU A 187 -8.82 6.29 -13.45
C GLU A 187 -9.76 5.08 -13.66
N ASN A 188 -10.83 4.97 -12.87
CA ASN A 188 -11.73 3.83 -12.88
C ASN A 188 -12.72 3.91 -14.05
N ILE A 189 -12.27 3.48 -15.23
CA ILE A 189 -13.06 3.50 -16.46
C ILE A 189 -14.28 2.60 -16.30
N CYS A 190 -15.45 3.08 -16.76
CA CYS A 190 -16.69 2.34 -16.82
C CYS A 190 -17.06 2.03 -18.28
N THR A 191 -17.39 0.77 -18.55
CA THR A 191 -17.99 0.34 -19.81
C THR A 191 -19.45 -0.02 -19.57
N THR A 192 -20.37 0.57 -20.34
CA THR A 192 -21.81 0.33 -20.21
C THR A 192 -22.30 -0.56 -21.35
N ASP A 193 -22.86 -1.72 -21.02
CA ASP A 193 -23.57 -2.56 -21.97
C ASP A 193 -25.05 -2.13 -22.03
N THR A 194 -25.44 -1.53 -23.15
CA THR A 194 -26.80 -1.09 -23.42
C THR A 194 -27.66 -2.13 -24.11
N THR A 195 -27.11 -3.28 -24.50
CA THR A 195 -27.82 -4.37 -25.18
C THR A 195 -28.69 -5.19 -24.22
N VAL A 196 -28.36 -5.13 -22.92
CA VAL A 196 -29.10 -5.80 -21.84
C VAL A 196 -29.99 -4.82 -21.07
N ARG A 197 -31.07 -5.33 -20.46
CA ARG A 197 -31.98 -4.53 -19.62
C ARG A 197 -32.18 -5.19 -18.26
N PRO A 198 -31.92 -4.45 -17.13
CA PRO A 198 -31.33 -3.11 -17.07
C PRO A 198 -29.92 -3.08 -17.65
N ARG A 199 -29.48 -1.91 -18.13
CA ARG A 199 -28.10 -1.73 -18.62
C ARG A 199 -27.10 -2.20 -17.55
N LYS A 200 -26.01 -2.79 -18.00
CA LYS A 200 -24.96 -3.28 -17.10
C LYS A 200 -23.75 -2.37 -17.22
N ASP A 201 -23.41 -1.72 -16.09
CA ASP A 201 -22.18 -0.94 -15.95
C ASP A 201 -21.08 -1.84 -15.38
N THR A 202 -19.94 -1.88 -16.04
CA THR A 202 -18.77 -2.68 -15.62
C THR A 202 -17.58 -1.74 -15.47
N TYR A 203 -17.00 -1.70 -14.27
CA TYR A 203 -15.85 -0.86 -13.92
C TYR A 203 -14.54 -1.61 -14.09
N LEU A 204 -13.46 -0.84 -14.31
CA LEU A 204 -12.11 -1.37 -14.48
C LEU A 204 -11.66 -2.15 -13.24
N TYR A 205 -12.02 -1.68 -12.06
CA TYR A 205 -11.81 -2.33 -10.76
C TYR A 205 -12.92 -1.97 -9.78
N ASP A 206 -13.02 -2.77 -8.74
CA ASP A 206 -13.94 -2.53 -7.63
C ASP A 206 -13.37 -1.41 -6.75
N MET A 207 -14.06 -0.25 -6.73
CA MET A 207 -13.57 0.94 -6.03
C MET A 207 -13.59 0.75 -4.51
N ASP A 208 -14.54 0.00 -3.96
CA ASP A 208 -14.65 -0.25 -2.52
C ASP A 208 -13.44 -1.09 -2.06
N CYS A 209 -13.05 -2.10 -2.85
CA CYS A 209 -11.85 -2.89 -2.58
C CYS A 209 -10.55 -2.07 -2.66
N VAL A 210 -10.45 -1.17 -3.64
CA VAL A 210 -9.29 -0.29 -3.81
C VAL A 210 -9.22 0.72 -2.66
N ASP A 211 -10.33 1.34 -2.30
CA ASP A 211 -10.41 2.31 -1.20
C ASP A 211 -10.02 1.66 0.13
N GLU A 212 -10.55 0.48 0.42
CA GLU A 212 -10.18 -0.31 1.60
C GLU A 212 -8.67 -0.63 1.63
N ALA A 213 -8.09 -1.02 0.50
CA ALA A 213 -6.66 -1.29 0.41
C ALA A 213 -5.81 -0.03 0.65
N VAL A 214 -6.26 1.14 0.17
CA VAL A 214 -5.61 2.44 0.42
C VAL A 214 -5.67 2.80 1.90
N ILE A 215 -6.85 2.71 2.52
CA ILE A 215 -7.03 3.00 3.95
C ILE A 215 -6.14 2.07 4.79
N ASN A 216 -6.16 0.77 4.51
CA ASN A 216 -5.33 -0.20 5.21
C ASN A 216 -3.84 0.11 5.06
N ALA A 217 -3.40 0.50 3.86
CA ALA A 217 -2.02 0.90 3.64
C ALA A 217 -1.63 2.14 4.45
N LEU A 218 -2.52 3.13 4.59
CA LEU A 218 -2.25 4.35 5.36
C LEU A 218 -2.27 4.08 6.87
N VAL A 219 -3.28 3.36 7.37
CA VAL A 219 -3.48 3.13 8.81
C VAL A 219 -2.49 2.12 9.37
N HIS A 220 -2.13 1.08 8.60
CA HIS A 220 -1.25 0.02 9.06
C HIS A 220 0.21 0.20 8.64
N ASN A 221 0.56 1.25 7.88
CA ASN A 221 1.93 1.55 7.51
C ASN A 221 2.83 1.72 8.74
N ASP A 222 4.04 1.21 8.66
CA ASP A 222 5.09 1.58 9.61
C ASP A 222 5.73 2.91 9.20
N TRP A 223 5.12 4.02 9.61
CA TRP A 223 5.55 5.38 9.31
C TRP A 223 6.93 5.74 9.85
N THR A 224 7.53 4.86 10.65
CA THR A 224 8.91 5.03 11.13
C THR A 224 9.94 4.60 10.09
N GLN A 225 9.51 3.87 9.07
CA GLN A 225 10.36 3.47 7.94
C GLN A 225 10.23 4.48 6.81
N THR A 226 9.14 4.41 6.06
CA THR A 226 8.83 5.32 4.96
C THR A 226 7.33 5.30 4.65
N GLU A 227 6.90 6.12 3.71
CA GLU A 227 5.50 6.21 3.26
C GLU A 227 5.07 4.99 2.45
N PRO A 228 3.76 4.68 2.41
CA PRO A 228 3.22 3.70 1.49
C PRO A 228 3.32 4.17 0.03
N LEU A 229 3.36 3.22 -0.92
CA LEU A 229 3.48 3.50 -2.34
C LEU A 229 2.26 3.00 -3.10
N PHE A 230 1.70 3.86 -3.94
CA PHE A 230 0.57 3.57 -4.81
C PHE A 230 1.04 3.50 -6.27
N SER A 231 0.94 2.34 -6.87
CA SER A 231 1.45 2.09 -8.23
C SER A 231 0.32 1.59 -9.13
N MET A 232 0.14 2.21 -10.30
CA MET A 232 -0.82 1.80 -11.31
C MET A 232 -0.07 1.32 -12.56
N PHE A 233 -0.37 0.12 -13.01
CA PHE A 233 0.14 -0.48 -14.24
C PHE A 233 -0.96 -0.55 -15.30
N GLU A 234 -0.68 -1.09 -16.46
CA GLU A 234 -1.69 -1.24 -17.49
C GLU A 234 -2.76 -2.29 -17.16
N ASP A 235 -2.44 -3.26 -16.28
CA ASP A 235 -3.29 -4.41 -15.93
C ASP A 235 -3.74 -4.47 -14.47
N ARG A 236 -3.20 -3.62 -13.58
CA ARG A 236 -3.45 -3.69 -12.14
C ARG A 236 -3.08 -2.41 -11.38
N ILE A 237 -3.56 -2.34 -10.15
CA ILE A 237 -3.05 -1.42 -9.12
C ILE A 237 -2.29 -2.25 -8.09
N GLU A 238 -1.13 -1.76 -7.65
CA GLU A 238 -0.39 -2.28 -6.50
C GLU A 238 -0.35 -1.21 -5.40
N ILE A 239 -0.77 -1.58 -4.21
CA ILE A 239 -0.74 -0.75 -3.01
C ILE A 239 0.20 -1.42 -2.03
N PHE A 240 1.30 -0.74 -1.70
CA PHE A 240 2.36 -1.27 -0.88
C PHE A 240 2.47 -0.48 0.43
N SER A 241 2.52 -1.17 1.56
CA SER A 241 2.77 -0.57 2.88
C SER A 241 3.94 -1.27 3.57
N HIS A 242 4.68 -0.48 4.34
CA HIS A 242 5.78 -0.96 5.16
C HIS A 242 5.27 -1.55 6.48
N GLY A 243 6.00 -2.53 6.99
CA GLY A 243 5.64 -3.33 8.15
C GLY A 243 4.76 -4.53 7.78
N GLY A 244 5.17 -5.72 8.21
CA GLY A 244 4.40 -6.96 8.05
C GLY A 244 3.17 -7.01 8.96
N LEU A 245 2.59 -8.19 9.13
CA LEU A 245 1.47 -8.36 10.06
C LEU A 245 1.90 -8.00 11.51
N PRO A 246 1.05 -7.27 12.26
CA PRO A 246 1.31 -6.98 13.66
C PRO A 246 1.51 -8.25 14.48
N ASN A 247 2.31 -8.18 15.53
CA ASN A 247 2.56 -9.33 16.42
C ASN A 247 1.27 -9.97 16.89
N GLY A 248 1.18 -11.31 16.75
CA GLY A 248 0.00 -12.09 17.12
C GLY A 248 -1.14 -12.09 16.10
N LEU A 249 -0.97 -11.46 14.94
CA LEU A 249 -1.89 -11.59 13.81
C LEU A 249 -1.29 -12.58 12.80
N THR A 250 -1.91 -13.75 12.65
CA THR A 250 -1.52 -14.72 11.62
C THR A 250 -2.14 -14.37 10.27
N LYS A 251 -1.63 -14.94 9.16
CA LYS A 251 -2.22 -14.75 7.83
C LYS A 251 -3.67 -15.23 7.78
N GLU A 252 -3.99 -16.30 8.48
CA GLU A 252 -5.35 -16.85 8.56
C GLU A 252 -6.31 -15.84 9.19
N LEU A 253 -5.96 -15.33 10.39
CA LEU A 253 -6.76 -14.32 11.09
C LEU A 253 -6.87 -13.01 10.29
N PHE A 254 -5.80 -12.61 9.59
CA PHE A 254 -5.85 -11.46 8.69
C PHE A 254 -6.89 -11.65 7.58
N PHE A 255 -6.91 -12.81 6.92
CA PHE A 255 -7.88 -13.11 5.88
C PHE A 255 -9.31 -13.29 6.39
N GLU A 256 -9.48 -13.65 7.67
CA GLU A 256 -10.77 -13.69 8.36
C GLU A 256 -11.27 -12.30 8.76
N GLY A 257 -10.46 -11.25 8.57
CA GLY A 257 -10.83 -9.87 8.88
C GLY A 257 -10.58 -9.47 10.33
N VAL A 258 -9.78 -10.23 11.07
CA VAL A 258 -9.37 -9.82 12.41
C VAL A 258 -8.51 -8.56 12.30
N SER A 259 -9.02 -7.46 12.83
CA SER A 259 -8.34 -6.16 12.79
C SER A 259 -7.46 -5.98 14.03
N LYS A 260 -6.18 -5.73 13.77
CA LYS A 260 -5.20 -5.33 14.78
C LYS A 260 -4.40 -4.14 14.25
N PRO A 261 -4.89 -2.91 14.42
CA PRO A 261 -4.24 -1.75 13.83
C PRO A 261 -2.86 -1.50 14.46
N ARG A 262 -1.87 -1.23 13.61
CA ARG A 262 -0.53 -0.79 14.04
C ARG A 262 -0.57 0.60 14.66
N ASN A 263 -1.38 1.48 14.10
CA ASN A 263 -1.55 2.87 14.51
C ASN A 263 -2.99 3.08 15.01
N THR A 264 -3.26 2.72 16.27
CA THR A 264 -4.62 2.73 16.84
C THR A 264 -5.23 4.11 16.86
N THR A 265 -4.45 5.15 17.18
CA THR A 265 -4.93 6.53 17.17
C THR A 265 -5.27 7.00 15.75
N LEU A 266 -4.43 6.69 14.76
CA LEU A 266 -4.70 7.02 13.36
C LEU A 266 -5.94 6.28 12.85
N MET A 267 -6.10 5.00 13.17
CA MET A 267 -7.31 4.23 12.86
C MET A 267 -8.57 4.89 13.42
N ARG A 268 -8.54 5.31 14.70
CA ARG A 268 -9.67 6.00 15.34
C ARG A 268 -10.02 7.31 14.62
N ILE A 269 -9.02 8.05 14.12
CA ILE A 269 -9.25 9.29 13.35
C ILE A 269 -9.98 8.97 12.05
N PHE A 270 -9.54 7.96 11.29
CA PHE A 270 -10.21 7.54 10.06
C PHE A 270 -11.64 7.04 10.31
N MET A 271 -11.87 6.33 11.42
CA MET A 271 -13.22 5.91 11.83
C MET A 271 -14.12 7.12 12.17
N ASN A 272 -13.62 8.12 12.90
CA ASN A 272 -14.38 9.33 13.22
C ASN A 272 -14.76 10.12 11.96
N MET A 273 -13.98 9.99 10.89
CA MET A 273 -14.28 10.58 9.59
C MET A 273 -15.27 9.73 8.76
N GLU A 274 -15.75 8.60 9.31
CA GLU A 274 -16.63 7.64 8.60
C GLU A 274 -16.01 7.14 7.28
N VAL A 275 -14.68 7.17 7.19
CA VAL A 275 -13.93 6.70 6.04
C VAL A 275 -13.81 5.18 6.07
N THR A 276 -13.76 4.60 7.25
CA THR A 276 -13.70 3.15 7.48
C THR A 276 -14.56 2.75 8.67
N GLU A 277 -15.05 1.52 8.65
CA GLU A 277 -15.75 0.90 9.77
C GLU A 277 -14.85 -0.18 10.38
N HIS A 278 -14.76 -0.23 11.71
CA HIS A 278 -13.99 -1.29 12.42
C HIS A 278 -14.77 -2.61 12.47
N THR A 279 -15.37 -3.02 11.34
CA THR A 279 -16.23 -4.21 11.24
C THR A 279 -15.47 -5.45 10.79
N GLY A 280 -14.20 -5.34 10.38
CA GLY A 280 -13.40 -6.44 9.87
C GLY A 280 -13.85 -6.96 8.50
N HIS A 281 -14.71 -6.23 7.78
CA HIS A 281 -15.24 -6.67 6.48
C HIS A 281 -14.32 -6.34 5.29
N GLY A 282 -13.39 -5.41 5.43
CA GLY A 282 -12.59 -4.91 4.32
C GLY A 282 -11.71 -5.97 3.66
N ILE A 283 -10.84 -6.62 4.43
CA ILE A 283 -9.97 -7.68 3.91
C ILE A 283 -10.76 -8.87 3.36
N PRO A 284 -11.79 -9.42 4.06
CA PRO A 284 -12.66 -10.45 3.50
C PRO A 284 -13.35 -10.05 2.19
N THR A 285 -13.72 -8.78 2.02
CA THR A 285 -14.33 -8.29 0.78
C THR A 285 -13.33 -8.33 -0.38
N ILE A 286 -12.09 -7.87 -0.17
CA ILE A 286 -11.02 -7.96 -1.17
C ILE A 286 -10.74 -9.43 -1.50
N VAL A 287 -10.61 -10.30 -0.50
CA VAL A 287 -10.37 -11.74 -0.68
C VAL A 287 -11.51 -12.42 -1.44
N LYS A 288 -12.76 -12.09 -1.13
CA LYS A 288 -13.93 -12.61 -1.84
C LYS A 288 -13.93 -12.22 -3.31
N ARG A 289 -13.46 -11.00 -3.64
CA ARG A 289 -13.47 -10.46 -4.99
C ARG A 289 -12.28 -10.89 -5.83
N TYR A 290 -11.08 -10.88 -5.23
CA TYR A 290 -9.80 -11.04 -5.92
C TYR A 290 -8.95 -12.22 -5.44
N GLY A 291 -9.42 -12.99 -4.46
CA GLY A 291 -8.68 -14.11 -3.88
C GLY A 291 -7.65 -13.68 -2.82
N LYS A 292 -7.09 -14.66 -2.11
CA LYS A 292 -6.00 -14.43 -1.13
C LYS A 292 -4.70 -14.03 -1.82
N GLU A 293 -4.53 -14.41 -3.06
CA GLU A 293 -3.42 -14.06 -3.94
C GLU A 293 -3.32 -12.57 -4.26
N ALA A 294 -4.37 -11.79 -3.99
CA ALA A 294 -4.31 -10.33 -4.01
C ALA A 294 -3.32 -9.77 -2.98
N PHE A 295 -2.96 -10.54 -1.96
CA PHE A 295 -2.07 -10.11 -0.89
C PHE A 295 -0.73 -10.86 -0.94
N ASP A 296 0.34 -10.11 -1.07
CA ASP A 296 1.71 -10.56 -0.83
C ASP A 296 2.16 -10.01 0.52
N ILE A 297 2.32 -10.92 1.50
CA ILE A 297 2.60 -10.59 2.90
C ILE A 297 3.99 -11.08 3.26
N GLY A 298 4.92 -10.13 3.38
CA GLY A 298 6.28 -10.34 3.83
C GLY A 298 6.47 -10.13 5.34
N GLU A 299 7.70 -10.23 5.80
CA GLU A 299 8.04 -9.93 7.20
C GLU A 299 7.90 -8.43 7.52
N ASP A 300 8.28 -7.58 6.57
CA ASP A 300 8.37 -6.13 6.73
C ASP A 300 7.50 -5.34 5.74
N TYR A 301 6.58 -6.00 5.04
CA TYR A 301 5.67 -5.33 4.12
C TYR A 301 4.37 -6.10 3.89
N ILE A 302 3.35 -5.37 3.44
CA ILE A 302 2.13 -5.93 2.86
C ILE A 302 1.90 -5.22 1.53
N LYS A 303 1.69 -6.00 0.46
CA LYS A 303 1.32 -5.50 -0.85
C LYS A 303 -0.03 -6.06 -1.25
N CYS A 304 -0.97 -5.18 -1.56
CA CYS A 304 -2.25 -5.54 -2.15
C CYS A 304 -2.22 -5.26 -3.65
N THR A 305 -2.59 -6.26 -4.46
CA THR A 305 -2.64 -6.18 -5.92
C THR A 305 -4.08 -6.35 -6.37
N ILE A 306 -4.64 -5.33 -7.02
CA ILE A 306 -5.99 -5.34 -7.58
C ILE A 306 -5.88 -5.42 -9.10
N PRO A 307 -6.14 -6.59 -9.72
CA PRO A 307 -6.11 -6.75 -11.17
C PRO A 307 -7.28 -6.03 -11.82
N PHE A 308 -7.06 -5.54 -13.04
CA PHE A 308 -8.11 -4.90 -13.82
C PHE A 308 -9.07 -5.91 -14.44
N ASN A 309 -10.31 -5.47 -14.62
CA ASN A 309 -11.33 -6.27 -15.27
C ASN A 309 -11.01 -6.46 -16.76
N LYS A 310 -10.81 -7.70 -17.18
CA LYS A 310 -10.45 -8.04 -18.56
C LYS A 310 -11.50 -7.57 -19.56
N GLU A 311 -12.79 -7.71 -19.23
CA GLU A 311 -13.88 -7.25 -20.11
C GLU A 311 -13.77 -5.75 -20.42
N VAL A 312 -13.43 -4.93 -19.42
CA VAL A 312 -13.22 -3.49 -19.60
C VAL A 312 -11.92 -3.21 -20.35
N MET A 313 -10.87 -3.98 -20.06
CA MET A 313 -9.57 -3.85 -20.74
C MET A 313 -9.68 -4.13 -22.24
N ASP A 314 -10.35 -5.22 -22.61
CA ASP A 314 -10.52 -5.67 -24.00
C ASP A 314 -11.42 -4.71 -24.80
N ASN A 315 -12.39 -4.06 -24.11
CA ASN A 315 -13.31 -3.07 -24.70
C ASN A 315 -12.78 -1.64 -24.62
N ARG A 316 -11.57 -1.40 -24.07
CA ARG A 316 -10.97 -0.07 -24.16
C ARG A 316 -10.86 0.29 -25.63
N PRO A 317 -11.28 1.52 -26.03
CA PRO A 317 -10.90 2.02 -27.33
C PRO A 317 -9.39 1.99 -27.38
N GLN A 318 -8.85 0.97 -28.05
CA GLN A 318 -7.44 0.92 -28.40
C GLN A 318 -7.14 2.29 -29.01
N PRO A 319 -6.07 3.00 -28.61
CA PRO A 319 -5.65 4.12 -29.39
C PRO A 319 -5.62 3.58 -30.82
N GLN A 320 -6.41 4.16 -31.71
CA GLN A 320 -6.62 3.64 -33.10
C GLN A 320 -5.29 3.70 -33.86
N THR A 321 -4.36 2.85 -33.48
CA THR A 321 -3.00 2.82 -34.00
C THR A 321 -2.86 1.91 -35.22
N THR A 322 -3.84 1.03 -35.44
CA THR A 322 -3.69 -0.03 -36.46
C THR A 322 -4.64 0.11 -37.67
N VAL A 323 -5.67 0.94 -37.61
CA VAL A 323 -6.68 1.01 -38.68
C VAL A 323 -6.33 2.02 -39.77
N VAL A 324 -5.49 2.99 -39.50
CA VAL A 324 -5.21 4.11 -40.44
C VAL A 324 -4.14 3.77 -41.49
N LEU A 325 -3.26 2.80 -41.21
CA LEU A 325 -2.14 2.51 -42.11
C LEU A 325 -2.49 1.57 -43.28
N ASN A 326 -3.60 0.86 -43.22
CA ASN A 326 -3.94 -0.13 -44.26
C ASN A 326 -4.73 0.42 -45.45
N ASN A 327 -5.36 1.62 -45.35
CA ASN A 327 -6.20 2.19 -46.40
C ASN A 327 -5.68 3.50 -47.00
N ALA A 328 -4.48 3.96 -46.62
CA ALA A 328 -3.94 5.19 -47.17
C ALA A 328 -3.07 4.90 -48.42
N GLU A 329 -3.71 4.87 -49.58
CA GLU A 329 -3.03 4.72 -50.90
C GLU A 329 -2.17 5.96 -51.23
N ASP A 330 -2.26 7.03 -50.46
CA ASP A 330 -1.63 8.34 -50.73
C ASP A 330 -0.49 8.71 -49.74
N ILE A 331 0.09 7.71 -49.02
CA ILE A 331 1.15 7.93 -48.05
C ILE A 331 2.42 7.14 -48.43
N THR A 332 3.56 7.82 -48.49
CA THR A 332 4.86 7.26 -48.80
C THR A 332 5.37 6.32 -47.68
N LYS A 333 6.32 5.43 -47.97
CA LYS A 333 6.92 4.54 -46.95
C LYS A 333 7.54 5.32 -45.78
N THR A 334 8.18 6.47 -46.07
CA THR A 334 8.75 7.34 -45.04
C THR A 334 7.65 7.99 -44.16
N GLU A 335 6.55 8.46 -44.77
CA GLU A 335 5.42 9.02 -44.05
C GLU A 335 4.74 7.99 -43.14
N LYS A 336 4.61 6.74 -43.60
CA LYS A 336 4.13 5.61 -42.79
C LYS A 336 5.06 5.34 -41.60
N GLY A 337 6.37 5.37 -41.81
CA GLY A 337 7.36 5.21 -40.75
C GLY A 337 7.27 6.32 -39.68
N ILE A 338 7.11 7.58 -40.13
CA ILE A 338 6.94 8.73 -39.22
C ILE A 338 5.68 8.58 -38.39
N LEU A 339 4.56 8.22 -38.99
CA LEU A 339 3.30 8.01 -38.25
C LEU A 339 3.47 6.90 -37.21
N GLY A 340 4.14 5.80 -37.55
CA GLY A 340 4.46 4.73 -36.59
C GLY A 340 5.29 5.18 -35.39
N LEU A 341 6.31 6.02 -35.62
CA LEU A 341 7.14 6.59 -34.56
C LEU A 341 6.33 7.57 -33.69
N LEU A 342 5.52 8.45 -34.30
CA LEU A 342 4.70 9.43 -33.58
C LEU A 342 3.58 8.81 -32.76
N VAL A 343 3.09 7.65 -33.16
CA VAL A 343 2.14 6.87 -32.39
C VAL A 343 2.82 6.25 -31.16
N SER A 344 4.05 5.80 -31.28
CA SER A 344 4.81 5.23 -30.16
C SER A 344 5.34 6.31 -29.22
N ASN A 345 5.74 7.46 -29.76
CA ASN A 345 6.23 8.61 -29.00
C ASN A 345 5.86 9.92 -29.70
N ASN A 346 4.88 10.63 -29.17
CA ASN A 346 4.36 11.88 -29.75
C ASN A 346 5.28 13.11 -29.57
N GLU A 347 6.37 12.97 -28.81
CA GLU A 347 7.40 13.99 -28.59
C GLU A 347 8.66 13.75 -29.43
N GLU A 348 8.61 12.75 -30.34
CA GLU A 348 9.74 12.37 -31.19
C GLU A 348 10.25 13.55 -32.01
N THR A 349 11.58 13.76 -32.01
CA THR A 349 12.22 14.85 -32.74
C THR A 349 12.51 14.48 -34.18
N ALA A 350 12.65 15.47 -35.07
CA ALA A 350 13.01 15.22 -36.47
C ALA A 350 14.42 14.59 -36.62
N ASP A 351 15.32 14.84 -35.69
CA ASP A 351 16.65 14.25 -35.66
C ASP A 351 16.57 12.75 -35.29
N SER A 352 15.85 12.41 -34.26
CA SER A 352 15.61 11.02 -33.81
C SER A 352 14.87 10.20 -34.88
N MET A 353 13.81 10.77 -35.50
CA MET A 353 13.10 10.11 -36.61
C MET A 353 14.00 9.86 -37.81
N ALA A 354 14.94 10.78 -38.12
CA ALA A 354 15.87 10.65 -39.20
C ALA A 354 16.83 9.45 -38.96
N GLU A 355 17.27 9.28 -37.73
CA GLU A 355 18.10 8.18 -37.29
C GLU A 355 17.35 6.84 -37.38
N HIS A 356 16.17 6.75 -36.78
CA HIS A 356 15.35 5.55 -36.79
C HIS A 356 14.95 5.08 -38.19
N LEU A 357 14.64 6.00 -39.09
CA LEU A 357 14.22 5.68 -40.46
C LEU A 357 15.38 5.65 -41.48
N SER A 358 16.61 5.91 -41.02
CA SER A 358 17.82 5.96 -41.86
C SER A 358 17.68 6.90 -43.07
N VAL A 359 17.09 8.09 -42.84
CA VAL A 359 16.89 9.15 -43.84
C VAL A 359 17.45 10.49 -43.33
N THR A 360 17.56 11.48 -44.21
CA THR A 360 18.04 12.80 -43.78
C THR A 360 16.98 13.57 -43.01
N LYS A 361 17.39 14.41 -42.06
CA LYS A 361 16.48 15.32 -41.31
C LYS A 361 15.58 16.13 -42.24
N ARG A 362 16.14 16.63 -43.36
CA ARG A 362 15.37 17.40 -44.38
C ARG A 362 14.25 16.56 -44.99
N THR A 363 14.44 15.24 -45.15
CA THR A 363 13.44 14.31 -45.65
C THR A 363 12.31 14.17 -44.62
N ILE A 364 12.64 14.05 -43.33
CA ILE A 364 11.65 13.99 -42.23
C ILE A 364 10.84 15.29 -42.16
N GLU A 365 11.49 16.46 -42.16
CA GLU A 365 10.83 17.75 -42.09
C GLU A 365 9.82 17.97 -43.26
N ARG A 366 10.18 17.54 -44.45
CA ARG A 366 9.28 17.59 -45.63
C ARG A 366 8.09 16.62 -45.43
N ALA A 367 8.36 15.40 -44.99
CA ALA A 367 7.30 14.40 -44.77
C ALA A 367 6.36 14.82 -43.64
N LEU A 368 6.88 15.38 -42.52
CA LEU A 368 6.04 15.96 -41.45
C LEU A 368 5.13 17.08 -41.96
N LYS A 369 5.67 17.96 -42.81
CA LYS A 369 4.85 19.02 -43.42
C LYS A 369 3.76 18.44 -44.31
N THR A 370 4.07 17.48 -45.16
CA THR A 370 3.08 16.81 -46.03
C THR A 370 2.01 16.10 -45.21
N LEU A 371 2.38 15.40 -44.16
CA LEU A 371 1.42 14.75 -43.26
C LEU A 371 0.53 15.75 -42.52
N GLN A 372 1.06 16.93 -42.16
CA GLN A 372 0.30 18.02 -41.57
C GLN A 372 -0.65 18.65 -42.56
N ASP A 373 -0.19 18.93 -43.79
CA ASP A 373 -1.01 19.49 -44.87
C ASP A 373 -2.13 18.52 -45.29
N LYS A 374 -1.90 17.22 -45.26
CA LYS A 374 -2.89 16.16 -45.50
C LYS A 374 -3.81 15.91 -44.29
N GLY A 375 -3.58 16.55 -43.12
CA GLY A 375 -4.38 16.42 -41.92
C GLY A 375 -4.20 15.13 -41.16
N TYR A 376 -3.08 14.39 -41.37
CA TYR A 376 -2.75 13.17 -40.62
C TYR A 376 -2.18 13.46 -39.23
N ILE A 377 -1.47 14.59 -39.09
CA ILE A 377 -0.85 15.01 -37.83
C ILE A 377 -1.12 16.51 -37.58
N ARG A 378 -1.13 16.90 -36.33
CA ARG A 378 -1.18 18.30 -35.90
C ARG A 378 -0.17 18.53 -34.78
N ARG A 379 0.53 19.68 -34.84
CA ARG A 379 1.44 20.05 -33.74
C ARG A 379 0.65 20.73 -32.63
N VAL A 380 0.94 20.31 -31.40
CA VAL A 380 0.35 20.84 -30.15
C VAL A 380 1.48 21.45 -29.34
N GLY A 381 1.38 22.74 -28.96
CA GLY A 381 2.41 23.45 -28.19
C GLY A 381 3.39 24.26 -29.04
N SER A 382 4.51 24.66 -28.44
CA SER A 382 5.51 25.55 -29.10
C SER A 382 6.45 24.75 -30.04
N LYS A 383 7.15 25.51 -30.93
CA LYS A 383 8.17 24.89 -31.82
C LYS A 383 9.30 24.18 -31.07
N ARG A 384 9.62 24.56 -29.83
CA ARG A 384 10.73 24.00 -29.02
C ARG A 384 10.29 22.92 -28.02
N ALA A 385 9.05 22.96 -27.56
CA ALA A 385 8.51 22.07 -26.53
C ALA A 385 7.07 21.64 -26.85
N GLY A 386 6.81 21.26 -28.11
CA GLY A 386 5.49 20.79 -28.55
C GLY A 386 5.52 19.32 -28.96
N SER A 387 4.39 18.65 -28.81
CA SER A 387 4.14 17.28 -29.24
C SER A 387 3.35 17.20 -30.54
N TRP A 388 3.31 16.03 -31.16
CA TRP A 388 2.55 15.75 -32.36
C TRP A 388 1.29 14.95 -32.01
N LEU A 389 0.14 15.41 -32.45
CA LEU A 389 -1.11 14.67 -32.35
C LEU A 389 -1.38 13.99 -33.70
N VAL A 390 -1.46 12.66 -33.70
CA VAL A 390 -1.90 11.89 -34.87
C VAL A 390 -3.43 11.95 -34.91
N ILE A 391 -4.01 12.37 -36.07
CA ILE A 391 -5.44 12.65 -36.23
C ILE A 391 -6.15 11.57 -37.04
N LYS A 392 -5.47 11.02 -38.07
CA LYS A 392 -6.05 10.00 -38.97
C LYS A 392 -5.25 8.74 -38.96
#